data_5062ef2cda1a38c35192fb50064f1fe1
#
_entry.id   5062ef2cda1a38c35192fb50064f1fe1
#
_cell.length_a   1.000
_cell.length_b   1.000
_cell.length_c   1.000
_cell.angle_alpha   90.00
_cell.angle_beta   90.00
_cell.angle_gamma   90.00
#
_symmetry.space_group_name_H-M   'P 1'
#
loop_
_entity.id
_entity.type
_entity.pdbx_description
1 polymer ?
#
loop_
_entity_poly.entity_id
_entity_poly.type
_entity_poly.pdbx_seq_one_letter_code
_entity_poly.pdbx_strand_id
1 'polypeptide(L)'
;MQAETLRIIRASVLGSVAILPILILPSLVGALVDYSAFTEAEAGWVVAVGFAGSALGAITAGLRIQHLDPRNLAVLGLLTLAIFDAASMLVNQLPTWLFLTLRFISGIGGAVAYAAVMASIAATSNPERGYGIFMVFQFGISAIGLYGLPQVLADIGTVGTFLMMASAAASSLLLKNSVIHRPAVVEDAAIEIHMLIKPAAILAMLGIGFYETANFMHYTYADRIGVSLALPDYRIGEILGTASLLGIPAALIVVWIGDRFGQLRPLLFAVSLSIAAIASLLFPTGTSTYVASMAALGFAWSFGLPFFYAVEARLDPGGSVVVVGGFFTALGSVAGPALAATLVTPGGYGNVLVTAMGLYVLVMGLMVFATRLAARA
;
A
#
# COMPACT_ATOMS: atom_id res chain seq x y z
N MET A 1 -15.61 -17.43 20.30
CA MET A 1 -15.10 -16.03 20.37
C MET A 1 -13.57 -15.97 20.52
N GLN A 2 -12.94 -16.53 21.59
CA GLN A 2 -11.48 -16.47 21.76
C GLN A 2 -10.69 -17.18 20.65
N ALA A 3 -11.08 -18.38 20.27
CA ALA A 3 -10.41 -19.16 19.22
C ALA A 3 -10.48 -18.47 17.84
N GLU A 4 -11.59 -17.83 17.49
CA GLU A 4 -11.74 -17.07 16.25
C GLU A 4 -10.88 -15.81 16.26
N THR A 5 -10.85 -15.06 17.37
CA THR A 5 -9.99 -13.90 17.51
C THR A 5 -8.51 -14.27 17.35
N LEU A 6 -8.05 -15.37 17.95
CA LEU A 6 -6.68 -15.85 17.78
C LEU A 6 -6.37 -16.24 16.33
N ARG A 7 -7.35 -16.84 15.63
CA ARG A 7 -7.24 -17.15 14.20
C ARG A 7 -7.08 -15.87 13.37
N ILE A 8 -7.90 -14.85 13.63
CA ILE A 8 -7.82 -13.54 12.95
C ILE A 8 -6.46 -12.88 13.19
N ILE A 9 -5.97 -12.87 14.44
CA ILE A 9 -4.65 -12.32 14.77
C ILE A 9 -3.54 -13.01 13.97
N ARG A 10 -3.52 -14.34 13.94
CA ARG A 10 -2.52 -15.11 13.17
C ARG A 10 -2.64 -14.85 11.66
N ALA A 11 -3.85 -14.80 11.12
CA ALA A 11 -4.08 -14.44 9.72
C ALA A 11 -3.63 -13.00 9.43
N SER A 12 -3.83 -12.06 10.36
CA SER A 12 -3.39 -10.66 10.23
C SER A 12 -1.87 -10.54 10.17
N VAL A 13 -1.14 -11.29 10.99
CA VAL A 13 0.33 -11.34 10.92
C VAL A 13 0.77 -11.89 9.55
N LEU A 14 0.19 -13.00 9.10
CA LEU A 14 0.50 -13.60 7.81
C LEU A 14 0.22 -12.62 6.65
N GLY A 15 -0.94 -11.98 6.65
CA GLY A 15 -1.30 -11.00 5.62
C GLY A 15 -0.41 -9.75 5.62
N SER A 16 0.00 -9.27 6.79
CA SER A 16 0.94 -8.15 6.88
C SER A 16 2.33 -8.52 6.36
N VAL A 17 2.79 -9.75 6.62
CA VAL A 17 4.06 -10.25 6.05
C VAL A 17 3.95 -10.41 4.53
N ALA A 18 2.81 -10.82 4.01
CA ALA A 18 2.60 -10.94 2.56
C ALA A 18 2.78 -9.61 1.80
N ILE A 19 2.51 -8.48 2.45
CA ILE A 19 2.70 -7.13 1.90
C ILE A 19 3.88 -6.37 2.54
N LEU A 20 4.78 -7.07 3.21
CA LEU A 20 5.90 -6.46 3.92
C LEU A 20 6.73 -5.50 3.06
N PRO A 21 7.04 -5.79 1.77
CA PRO A 21 7.73 -4.85 0.90
C PRO A 21 7.04 -3.48 0.78
N ILE A 22 5.70 -3.43 0.83
CA ILE A 22 4.92 -2.19 0.83
C ILE A 22 5.05 -1.49 2.17
N LEU A 23 4.99 -2.24 3.27
CA LEU A 23 5.00 -1.70 4.63
C LEU A 23 6.33 -1.05 5.02
N ILE A 24 7.45 -1.54 4.46
CA ILE A 24 8.80 -1.02 4.70
C ILE A 24 9.37 -0.30 3.48
N LEU A 25 8.53 0.08 2.53
CA LEU A 25 8.92 0.57 1.21
C LEU A 25 9.99 1.67 1.24
N PRO A 26 9.89 2.75 2.04
CA PRO A 26 10.92 3.78 2.07
C PRO A 26 12.29 3.23 2.47
N SER A 27 12.36 2.41 3.52
CA SER A 27 13.61 1.80 3.97
C SER A 27 14.17 0.79 2.99
N LEU A 28 13.30 0.10 2.22
CA LEU A 28 13.74 -0.81 1.14
C LEU A 28 14.40 -0.02 0.01
N VAL A 29 13.83 1.11 -0.38
CA VAL A 29 14.44 2.03 -1.38
C VAL A 29 15.77 2.56 -0.86
N GLY A 30 15.83 2.98 0.40
CA GLY A 30 17.07 3.39 1.05
C GLY A 30 18.14 2.30 0.98
N ALA A 31 17.79 1.06 1.34
CA ALA A 31 18.71 -0.08 1.29
C ALA A 31 19.25 -0.34 -0.14
N LEU A 32 18.41 -0.23 -1.17
CA LEU A 32 18.84 -0.42 -2.56
C LEU A 32 19.84 0.65 -3.01
N VAL A 33 19.63 1.90 -2.60
CA VAL A 33 20.49 3.02 -3.00
C VAL A 33 21.80 3.03 -2.22
N ASP A 34 21.77 2.82 -0.90
CA ASP A 34 22.94 2.99 -0.04
C ASP A 34 23.83 1.74 0.04
N TYR A 35 23.26 0.54 -0.11
CA TYR A 35 23.95 -0.75 0.08
C TYR A 35 23.97 -1.64 -1.15
N SER A 36 23.50 -1.13 -2.30
CA SER A 36 23.58 -1.79 -3.61
C SER A 36 23.89 -0.76 -4.68
N ALA A 37 24.24 -1.19 -5.88
CA ALA A 37 24.63 -0.27 -6.95
C ALA A 37 23.44 0.35 -7.71
N PHE A 38 22.29 0.56 -7.05
CA PHE A 38 21.12 1.15 -7.68
C PHE A 38 21.11 2.67 -7.51
N THR A 39 20.81 3.37 -8.59
CA THR A 39 20.43 4.78 -8.53
C THR A 39 19.02 4.92 -7.93
N GLU A 40 18.67 6.13 -7.48
CA GLU A 40 17.32 6.43 -6.97
C GLU A 40 16.23 6.11 -8.01
N ALA A 41 16.50 6.40 -9.29
CA ALA A 41 15.59 6.07 -10.38
C ALA A 41 15.42 4.55 -10.55
N GLU A 42 16.50 3.79 -10.56
CA GLU A 42 16.44 2.34 -10.65
C GLU A 42 15.74 1.70 -9.46
N ALA A 43 15.97 2.19 -8.24
CA ALA A 43 15.26 1.74 -7.05
C ALA A 43 13.73 1.99 -7.16
N GLY A 44 13.34 3.15 -7.72
CA GLY A 44 11.92 3.44 -8.03
C GLY A 44 11.32 2.46 -9.04
N TRP A 45 12.08 2.09 -10.09
CA TRP A 45 11.64 1.05 -11.05
C TRP A 45 11.54 -0.34 -10.43
N VAL A 46 12.44 -0.70 -9.49
CA VAL A 46 12.34 -1.96 -8.73
C VAL A 46 11.00 -2.03 -7.99
N VAL A 47 10.59 -0.94 -7.35
CA VAL A 47 9.31 -0.83 -6.66
C VAL A 47 8.15 -0.93 -7.63
N ALA A 48 8.16 -0.15 -8.71
CA ALA A 48 7.09 -0.14 -9.71
C ALA A 48 6.86 -1.53 -10.31
N VAL A 49 7.93 -2.25 -10.66
CA VAL A 49 7.85 -3.60 -11.20
C VAL A 49 7.34 -4.61 -10.16
N GLY A 50 7.77 -4.49 -8.90
CA GLY A 50 7.23 -5.30 -7.80
C GLY A 50 5.72 -5.09 -7.62
N PHE A 51 5.25 -3.84 -7.67
CA PHE A 51 3.83 -3.51 -7.58
C PHE A 51 3.05 -3.96 -8.82
N ALA A 52 3.64 -3.93 -10.02
CA ALA A 52 3.02 -4.51 -11.21
C ALA A 52 2.80 -6.02 -11.03
N GLY A 53 3.76 -6.72 -10.45
CA GLY A 53 3.59 -8.11 -10.03
C GLY A 53 2.45 -8.27 -9.03
N SER A 54 2.39 -7.40 -8.01
CA SER A 54 1.31 -7.42 -7.02
C SER A 54 -0.06 -7.16 -7.63
N ALA A 55 -0.18 -6.22 -8.57
CA ALA A 55 -1.43 -5.96 -9.29
C ALA A 55 -1.89 -7.19 -10.09
N LEU A 56 -0.98 -7.84 -10.81
CA LEU A 56 -1.28 -9.08 -11.54
C LEU A 56 -1.67 -10.21 -10.58
N GLY A 57 -0.96 -10.35 -9.47
CA GLY A 57 -1.26 -11.33 -8.42
C GLY A 57 -2.65 -11.12 -7.80
N ALA A 58 -3.02 -9.87 -7.50
CA ALA A 58 -4.33 -9.52 -6.98
C ALA A 58 -5.46 -9.84 -7.96
N ILE A 59 -5.30 -9.49 -9.26
CA ILE A 59 -6.26 -9.79 -10.30
C ILE A 59 -6.44 -11.31 -10.44
N THR A 60 -5.34 -12.05 -10.57
CA THR A 60 -5.38 -13.51 -10.76
C THR A 60 -5.97 -14.22 -9.54
N ALA A 61 -5.64 -13.76 -8.33
CA ALA A 61 -6.25 -14.27 -7.10
C ALA A 61 -7.74 -13.96 -7.05
N GLY A 62 -8.16 -12.72 -7.34
CA GLY A 62 -9.56 -12.31 -7.34
C GLY A 62 -10.42 -13.17 -8.28
N LEU A 63 -9.91 -13.45 -9.49
CA LEU A 63 -10.61 -14.29 -10.48
C LEU A 63 -10.67 -15.78 -10.11
N ARG A 64 -9.80 -16.24 -9.23
CA ARG A 64 -9.67 -17.70 -8.92
C ARG A 64 -10.06 -18.05 -7.49
N ILE A 65 -10.22 -17.06 -6.59
CA ILE A 65 -10.39 -17.28 -5.14
C ILE A 65 -11.66 -18.06 -4.81
N GLN A 66 -12.71 -17.92 -5.61
CA GLN A 66 -13.97 -18.67 -5.45
C GLN A 66 -13.85 -20.15 -5.86
N HIS A 67 -12.86 -20.49 -6.69
CA HIS A 67 -12.64 -21.87 -7.19
C HIS A 67 -11.48 -22.57 -6.50
N LEU A 68 -10.59 -21.85 -5.84
CA LEU A 68 -9.39 -22.36 -5.21
C LEU A 68 -9.49 -22.24 -3.68
N ASP A 69 -8.83 -23.15 -3.00
CA ASP A 69 -8.71 -23.13 -1.55
C ASP A 69 -7.83 -21.95 -1.11
N PRO A 70 -8.36 -20.99 -0.34
CA PRO A 70 -7.60 -19.83 0.13
C PRO A 70 -6.32 -20.20 0.90
N ARG A 71 -6.33 -21.31 1.66
CA ARG A 71 -5.15 -21.79 2.37
C ARG A 71 -4.05 -22.21 1.39
N ASN A 72 -4.40 -22.92 0.33
CA ASN A 72 -3.41 -23.33 -0.68
C ASN A 72 -2.86 -22.11 -1.43
N LEU A 73 -3.72 -21.11 -1.73
CA LEU A 73 -3.28 -19.84 -2.31
C LEU A 73 -2.33 -19.09 -1.37
N ALA A 74 -2.64 -19.02 -0.07
CA ALA A 74 -1.76 -18.40 0.91
C ALA A 74 -0.40 -19.09 0.99
N VAL A 75 -0.38 -20.44 1.01
CA VAL A 75 0.85 -21.24 1.03
C VAL A 75 1.68 -21.02 -0.24
N LEU A 76 1.02 -21.11 -1.42
CA LEU A 76 1.70 -20.88 -2.70
C LEU A 76 2.28 -19.47 -2.78
N GLY A 77 1.50 -18.46 -2.41
CA GLY A 77 1.93 -17.07 -2.42
C GLY A 77 3.11 -16.81 -1.47
N LEU A 78 3.06 -17.34 -0.23
CA LEU A 78 4.16 -17.20 0.74
C LEU A 78 5.43 -17.96 0.31
N LEU A 79 5.30 -19.14 -0.29
CA LEU A 79 6.44 -19.88 -0.84
C LEU A 79 7.08 -19.10 -2.00
N THR A 80 6.26 -18.56 -2.91
CA THR A 80 6.74 -17.70 -3.99
C THR A 80 7.46 -16.48 -3.41
N LEU A 81 6.85 -15.77 -2.45
CA LEU A 81 7.46 -14.62 -1.79
C LEU A 81 8.80 -15.01 -1.15
N ALA A 82 8.84 -16.07 -0.33
CA ALA A 82 10.06 -16.51 0.36
C ALA A 82 11.18 -16.89 -0.60
N ILE A 83 10.88 -17.66 -1.66
CA ILE A 83 11.88 -18.12 -2.65
C ILE A 83 12.44 -16.93 -3.42
N PHE A 84 11.58 -16.03 -3.91
CA PHE A 84 12.02 -14.93 -4.76
C PHE A 84 12.63 -13.77 -3.93
N ASP A 85 12.27 -13.60 -2.66
CA ASP A 85 12.99 -12.72 -1.75
C ASP A 85 14.36 -13.31 -1.39
N ALA A 86 14.46 -14.62 -1.14
CA ALA A 86 15.75 -15.28 -0.94
C ALA A 86 16.66 -15.17 -2.17
N ALA A 87 16.11 -15.38 -3.38
CA ALA A 87 16.86 -15.17 -4.62
C ALA A 87 17.30 -13.70 -4.80
N SER A 88 16.53 -12.74 -4.28
CA SER A 88 16.88 -11.31 -4.32
C SER A 88 18.07 -10.95 -3.42
N MET A 89 18.53 -11.83 -2.54
CA MET A 89 19.80 -11.67 -1.83
C MET A 89 21.00 -11.60 -2.78
N LEU A 90 20.86 -12.10 -4.01
CA LEU A 90 21.87 -12.02 -5.06
C LEU A 90 21.87 -10.66 -5.80
N VAL A 91 21.22 -9.64 -5.26
CA VAL A 91 21.00 -8.32 -5.87
C VAL A 91 22.26 -7.71 -6.49
N ASN A 92 23.41 -7.82 -5.82
CA ASN A 92 24.69 -7.28 -6.28
C ASN A 92 25.43 -8.17 -7.32
N GLN A 93 24.88 -9.36 -7.64
CA GLN A 93 25.47 -10.35 -8.54
C GLN A 93 24.63 -10.53 -9.81
N LEU A 94 23.37 -10.09 -9.79
CA LEU A 94 22.43 -10.28 -10.88
C LEU A 94 22.40 -9.06 -11.80
N PRO A 95 22.19 -9.25 -13.12
CA PRO A 95 21.84 -8.14 -13.98
C PRO A 95 20.48 -7.55 -13.59
N THR A 96 20.35 -6.24 -13.73
CA THR A 96 19.15 -5.48 -13.29
C THR A 96 17.83 -6.08 -13.80
N TRP A 97 17.77 -6.50 -15.07
CA TRP A 97 16.55 -7.10 -15.64
C TRP A 97 16.12 -8.38 -14.93
N LEU A 98 17.08 -9.22 -14.51
CA LEU A 98 16.78 -10.46 -13.79
C LEU A 98 16.31 -10.15 -12.36
N PHE A 99 16.96 -9.19 -11.69
CA PHE A 99 16.50 -8.72 -10.38
C PHE A 99 15.08 -8.14 -10.43
N LEU A 100 14.77 -7.32 -11.43
CA LEU A 100 13.41 -6.83 -11.66
C LEU A 100 12.39 -7.98 -11.85
N THR A 101 12.79 -9.04 -12.59
CA THR A 101 11.94 -10.23 -12.76
C THR A 101 11.67 -10.94 -11.43
N LEU A 102 12.70 -11.07 -10.57
CA LEU A 102 12.51 -11.64 -9.23
C LEU A 102 11.52 -10.79 -8.39
N ARG A 103 11.63 -9.47 -8.44
CA ARG A 103 10.73 -8.57 -7.73
C ARG A 103 9.31 -8.64 -8.24
N PHE A 104 9.12 -8.75 -9.55
CA PHE A 104 7.81 -8.96 -10.16
C PHE A 104 7.15 -10.24 -9.67
N ILE A 105 7.86 -11.36 -9.69
CA ILE A 105 7.31 -12.65 -9.26
C ILE A 105 7.07 -12.66 -7.75
N SER A 106 7.96 -12.07 -6.95
CA SER A 106 7.77 -11.89 -5.51
C SER A 106 6.48 -11.09 -5.23
N GLY A 107 6.24 -10.00 -5.98
CA GLY A 107 5.02 -9.22 -5.90
C GLY A 107 3.75 -10.02 -6.16
N ILE A 108 3.75 -10.89 -7.21
CA ILE A 108 2.64 -11.82 -7.47
C ILE A 108 2.38 -12.69 -6.24
N GLY A 109 3.43 -13.29 -5.68
CA GLY A 109 3.32 -14.17 -4.51
C GLY A 109 2.71 -13.46 -3.30
N GLY A 110 3.20 -12.27 -2.99
CA GLY A 110 2.70 -11.45 -1.89
C GLY A 110 1.21 -11.13 -2.04
N ALA A 111 0.80 -10.66 -3.22
CA ALA A 111 -0.60 -10.30 -3.48
C ALA A 111 -1.55 -11.49 -3.43
N VAL A 112 -1.14 -12.66 -3.93
CA VAL A 112 -1.93 -13.91 -3.85
C VAL A 112 -2.12 -14.33 -2.39
N ALA A 113 -1.07 -14.29 -1.58
CA ALA A 113 -1.16 -14.62 -0.15
C ALA A 113 -2.04 -13.61 0.60
N TYR A 114 -1.90 -12.33 0.31
CA TYR A 114 -2.71 -11.27 0.88
C TYR A 114 -4.21 -11.45 0.56
N ALA A 115 -4.56 -11.68 -0.70
CA ALA A 115 -5.93 -11.89 -1.13
C ALA A 115 -6.57 -13.08 -0.40
N ALA A 116 -5.84 -14.17 -0.22
CA ALA A 116 -6.30 -15.34 0.53
C ALA A 116 -6.61 -15.03 2.01
N VAL A 117 -5.79 -14.17 2.63
CA VAL A 117 -6.02 -13.68 4.01
C VAL A 117 -7.27 -12.80 4.06
N MET A 118 -7.41 -11.85 3.13
CA MET A 118 -8.58 -10.98 3.09
C MET A 118 -9.88 -11.77 2.92
N ALA A 119 -9.90 -12.77 2.04
CA ALA A 119 -11.04 -13.69 1.89
C ALA A 119 -11.31 -14.48 3.18
N SER A 120 -10.27 -14.89 3.90
CA SER A 120 -10.40 -15.59 5.17
C SER A 120 -10.99 -14.71 6.28
N ILE A 121 -10.63 -13.43 6.32
CA ILE A 121 -11.19 -12.44 7.25
C ILE A 121 -12.64 -12.12 6.90
N ALA A 122 -12.94 -11.94 5.61
CA ALA A 122 -14.31 -11.71 5.11
C ALA A 122 -15.29 -12.83 5.51
N ALA A 123 -14.80 -14.06 5.62
CA ALA A 123 -15.60 -15.24 5.98
C ALA A 123 -15.73 -15.45 7.52
N THR A 124 -15.32 -14.50 8.35
CA THR A 124 -15.49 -14.57 9.81
C THR A 124 -16.90 -14.15 10.24
N SER A 125 -17.26 -14.45 11.47
CA SER A 125 -18.58 -14.07 12.05
C SER A 125 -18.77 -12.56 12.17
N ASN A 126 -17.69 -11.78 12.19
CA ASN A 126 -17.68 -10.31 12.24
C ASN A 126 -16.49 -9.78 11.41
N PRO A 127 -16.68 -9.62 10.09
CA PRO A 127 -15.63 -9.19 9.18
C PRO A 127 -15.06 -7.80 9.53
N GLU A 128 -15.90 -6.85 9.96
CA GLU A 128 -15.49 -5.49 10.31
C GLU A 128 -14.47 -5.49 11.45
N ARG A 129 -14.72 -6.30 12.48
CA ARG A 129 -13.78 -6.51 13.58
C ARG A 129 -12.50 -7.19 13.08
N GLY A 130 -12.64 -8.14 12.17
CA GLY A 130 -11.51 -8.85 11.56
C GLY A 130 -10.58 -7.90 10.81
N TYR A 131 -11.13 -7.05 9.97
CA TYR A 131 -10.37 -6.02 9.24
C TYR A 131 -9.76 -4.97 10.18
N GLY A 132 -10.49 -4.57 11.24
CA GLY A 132 -9.93 -3.67 12.27
C GLY A 132 -8.70 -4.26 12.95
N ILE A 133 -8.74 -5.54 13.34
CA ILE A 133 -7.58 -6.25 13.91
C ILE A 133 -6.45 -6.31 12.89
N PHE A 134 -6.75 -6.65 11.62
CA PHE A 134 -5.76 -6.68 10.55
C PHE A 134 -5.05 -5.33 10.40
N MET A 135 -5.77 -4.21 10.37
CA MET A 135 -5.17 -2.87 10.25
C MET A 135 -4.22 -2.55 11.41
N VAL A 136 -4.57 -2.91 12.64
CA VAL A 136 -3.67 -2.72 13.80
C VAL A 136 -2.36 -3.48 13.60
N PHE A 137 -2.43 -4.75 13.16
CA PHE A 137 -1.22 -5.55 12.89
C PHE A 137 -0.43 -5.02 11.71
N GLN A 138 -1.09 -4.62 10.62
CA GLN A 138 -0.45 -4.04 9.45
C GLN A 138 0.36 -2.78 9.81
N PHE A 139 -0.25 -1.81 10.50
CA PHE A 139 0.44 -0.59 10.92
C PHE A 139 1.50 -0.87 11.98
N GLY A 140 1.25 -1.80 12.91
CA GLY A 140 2.24 -2.21 13.91
C GLY A 140 3.48 -2.86 13.28
N ILE A 141 3.31 -3.79 12.34
CA ILE A 141 4.41 -4.44 11.62
C ILE A 141 5.15 -3.43 10.73
N SER A 142 4.42 -2.53 10.06
CA SER A 142 5.01 -1.41 9.30
C SER A 142 5.89 -0.56 10.21
N ALA A 143 5.38 -0.14 11.37
CA ALA A 143 6.13 0.68 12.31
C ALA A 143 7.38 -0.02 12.83
N ILE A 144 7.28 -1.30 13.20
CA ILE A 144 8.43 -2.11 13.64
C ILE A 144 9.48 -2.20 12.53
N GLY A 145 9.06 -2.45 11.28
CA GLY A 145 9.95 -2.56 10.14
C GLY A 145 10.63 -1.23 9.81
N LEU A 146 9.86 -0.14 9.71
CA LEU A 146 10.38 1.19 9.41
C LEU A 146 11.29 1.75 10.51
N TYR A 147 10.96 1.47 11.78
CA TYR A 147 11.80 1.86 12.91
C TYR A 147 13.06 1.00 13.01
N GLY A 148 12.92 -0.34 12.91
CA GLY A 148 13.99 -1.26 13.21
C GLY A 148 14.99 -1.45 12.07
N LEU A 149 14.53 -1.46 10.81
CA LEU A 149 15.38 -1.75 9.67
C LEU A 149 16.54 -0.73 9.51
N PRO A 150 16.34 0.59 9.55
CA PRO A 150 17.44 1.54 9.43
C PRO A 150 18.53 1.41 10.50
N GLN A 151 18.18 0.87 11.67
CA GLN A 151 19.12 0.70 12.77
C GLN A 151 20.12 -0.45 12.54
N VAL A 152 19.76 -1.41 11.70
CA VAL A 152 20.58 -2.59 11.41
C VAL A 152 21.08 -2.63 9.97
N LEU A 153 20.62 -1.70 9.11
CA LEU A 153 20.99 -1.66 7.68
C LEU A 153 22.50 -1.56 7.46
N ALA A 154 23.21 -0.81 8.30
CA ALA A 154 24.67 -0.68 8.22
C ALA A 154 25.38 -2.03 8.37
N ASP A 155 24.81 -2.95 9.17
CA ASP A 155 25.38 -4.28 9.42
C ASP A 155 24.93 -5.34 8.42
N ILE A 156 23.64 -5.28 8.01
CA ILE A 156 23.03 -6.33 7.19
C ILE A 156 22.94 -5.99 5.69
N GLY A 157 22.94 -4.69 5.35
CA GLY A 157 22.79 -4.19 3.98
C GLY A 157 21.51 -4.66 3.29
N THR A 158 21.47 -4.49 1.96
CA THR A 158 20.33 -4.95 1.14
C THR A 158 20.15 -6.47 1.18
N VAL A 159 21.26 -7.23 1.22
CA VAL A 159 21.22 -8.70 1.30
C VAL A 159 20.50 -9.17 2.56
N GLY A 160 20.86 -8.58 3.72
CA GLY A 160 20.19 -8.89 4.99
C GLY A 160 18.72 -8.47 5.01
N THR A 161 18.37 -7.36 4.35
CA THR A 161 16.98 -6.94 4.18
C THR A 161 16.14 -8.01 3.46
N PHE A 162 16.64 -8.54 2.34
CA PHE A 162 15.97 -9.62 1.62
C PHE A 162 15.94 -10.94 2.40
N LEU A 163 17.00 -11.26 3.15
CA LEU A 163 17.01 -12.41 4.06
C LEU A 163 15.93 -12.29 5.12
N MET A 164 15.78 -11.11 5.72
CA MET A 164 14.74 -10.84 6.72
C MET A 164 13.34 -11.01 6.11
N MET A 165 13.09 -10.47 4.91
CA MET A 165 11.81 -10.61 4.21
C MET A 165 11.51 -12.07 3.86
N ALA A 166 12.49 -12.79 3.30
CA ALA A 166 12.36 -14.21 2.98
C ALA A 166 12.09 -15.06 4.24
N SER A 167 12.79 -14.77 5.33
CA SER A 167 12.62 -15.47 6.62
C SER A 167 11.27 -15.19 7.24
N ALA A 168 10.77 -13.95 7.15
CA ALA A 168 9.43 -13.59 7.61
C ALA A 168 8.35 -14.33 6.81
N ALA A 169 8.47 -14.37 5.47
CA ALA A 169 7.55 -15.09 4.61
C ALA A 169 7.57 -16.60 4.90
N ALA A 170 8.75 -17.21 5.01
CA ALA A 170 8.92 -18.62 5.34
C ALA A 170 8.34 -18.96 6.73
N SER A 171 8.62 -18.13 7.75
CA SER A 171 8.09 -18.32 9.10
C SER A 171 6.56 -18.21 9.15
N SER A 172 5.98 -17.35 8.31
CA SER A 172 4.53 -17.17 8.23
C SER A 172 3.81 -18.43 7.72
N LEU A 173 4.49 -19.36 7.05
CA LEU A 173 3.92 -20.67 6.69
C LEU A 173 3.50 -21.49 7.92
N LEU A 174 4.11 -21.26 9.08
CA LEU A 174 3.68 -21.88 10.35
C LEU A 174 2.27 -21.44 10.75
N LEU A 175 1.81 -20.29 10.25
CA LEU A 175 0.49 -19.72 10.52
C LEU A 175 -0.57 -20.11 9.47
N LYS A 176 -0.24 -20.92 8.47
CA LYS A 176 -1.14 -21.31 7.35
C LYS A 176 -2.51 -21.82 7.80
N ASN A 177 -2.58 -22.48 8.96
CA ASN A 177 -3.83 -23.00 9.50
C ASN A 177 -4.79 -21.90 10.02
N SER A 178 -4.36 -20.66 10.06
CA SER A 178 -5.23 -19.51 10.36
C SER A 178 -6.08 -19.08 9.16
N VAL A 179 -5.68 -19.45 7.94
CA VAL A 179 -6.45 -19.20 6.72
C VAL A 179 -7.48 -20.32 6.53
N ILE A 180 -8.69 -19.96 6.12
CA ILE A 180 -9.79 -20.93 5.90
C ILE A 180 -9.43 -21.93 4.80
N HIS A 181 -10.04 -23.14 4.88
CA HIS A 181 -9.77 -24.26 3.97
C HIS A 181 -10.92 -24.50 2.98
N ARG A 182 -11.77 -23.51 2.76
CA ARG A 182 -12.87 -23.62 1.78
C ARG A 182 -12.97 -22.33 0.99
N PRO A 183 -13.28 -22.40 -0.32
CA PRO A 183 -13.57 -21.21 -1.09
C PRO A 183 -14.66 -20.38 -0.40
N ALA A 184 -14.49 -19.07 -0.37
CA ALA A 184 -15.56 -18.19 0.02
C ALA A 184 -16.67 -18.35 -1.04
N VAL A 185 -17.89 -18.66 -0.59
CA VAL A 185 -19.05 -18.59 -1.48
C VAL A 185 -19.31 -17.09 -1.70
N VAL A 186 -18.76 -16.56 -2.76
CA VAL A 186 -19.10 -15.22 -3.24
C VAL A 186 -20.21 -15.45 -4.26
N GLU A 187 -21.40 -14.91 -4.04
CA GLU A 187 -22.39 -14.81 -5.11
C GLU A 187 -21.72 -14.10 -6.28
N ASP A 188 -21.84 -14.65 -7.49
CA ASP A 188 -21.32 -14.05 -8.72
C ASP A 188 -22.02 -12.71 -8.94
N ALA A 189 -21.48 -11.65 -8.34
CA ALA A 189 -21.88 -10.30 -8.66
C ALA A 189 -21.39 -10.02 -10.08
N ALA A 190 -22.26 -10.15 -11.04
CA ALA A 190 -21.97 -9.81 -12.43
C ALA A 190 -21.56 -8.31 -12.49
N ILE A 191 -20.40 -8.05 -13.11
CA ILE A 191 -19.95 -6.66 -13.30
C ILE A 191 -20.95 -5.96 -14.25
N GLU A 192 -21.63 -4.98 -13.74
CA GLU A 192 -22.59 -4.17 -14.51
C GLU A 192 -21.85 -3.08 -15.30
N ILE A 193 -21.47 -3.39 -16.53
CA ILE A 193 -20.70 -2.50 -17.41
C ILE A 193 -21.36 -1.13 -17.56
N HIS A 194 -22.70 -1.06 -17.61
CA HIS A 194 -23.42 0.19 -17.75
C HIS A 194 -23.21 1.15 -16.57
N MET A 195 -22.90 0.64 -15.37
CA MET A 195 -22.55 1.46 -14.20
C MET A 195 -21.16 2.06 -14.33
N LEU A 196 -20.21 1.30 -14.90
CA LEU A 196 -18.82 1.71 -15.06
C LEU A 196 -18.65 2.87 -16.07
N ILE A 197 -19.51 2.95 -17.07
CA ILE A 197 -19.44 4.01 -18.12
C ILE A 197 -20.13 5.32 -17.72
N LYS A 198 -20.80 5.36 -16.56
CA LYS A 198 -21.38 6.60 -16.05
C LYS A 198 -20.27 7.62 -15.74
N PRO A 199 -20.41 8.89 -16.17
CA PRO A 199 -19.35 9.89 -15.95
C PRO A 199 -18.93 10.05 -14.49
N ALA A 200 -19.86 9.96 -13.54
CA ALA A 200 -19.55 10.02 -12.12
C ALA A 200 -18.69 8.87 -11.65
N ALA A 201 -18.95 7.65 -12.14
CA ALA A 201 -18.17 6.45 -11.82
C ALA A 201 -16.74 6.53 -12.39
N ILE A 202 -16.61 6.94 -13.66
CA ILE A 202 -15.30 7.15 -14.29
C ILE A 202 -14.46 8.15 -13.51
N LEU A 203 -15.05 9.30 -13.12
CA LEU A 203 -14.35 10.31 -12.35
C LEU A 203 -13.94 9.82 -10.96
N ALA A 204 -14.77 9.01 -10.30
CA ALA A 204 -14.44 8.44 -8.98
C ALA A 204 -13.29 7.43 -9.08
N MET A 205 -13.36 6.49 -10.05
CA MET A 205 -12.30 5.50 -10.28
C MET A 205 -10.96 6.15 -10.69
N LEU A 206 -10.99 7.18 -11.55
CA LEU A 206 -9.79 7.96 -11.85
C LEU A 206 -9.29 8.72 -10.63
N GLY A 207 -10.21 9.24 -9.79
CA GLY A 207 -9.89 9.96 -8.58
C GLY A 207 -9.08 9.11 -7.60
N ILE A 208 -9.51 7.87 -7.30
CA ILE A 208 -8.77 6.97 -6.42
C ILE A 208 -7.44 6.53 -7.05
N GLY A 209 -7.41 6.26 -8.37
CA GLY A 209 -6.18 5.91 -9.09
C GLY A 209 -5.12 7.01 -9.01
N PHE A 210 -5.48 8.26 -9.27
CA PHE A 210 -4.56 9.40 -9.15
C PHE A 210 -4.19 9.70 -7.70
N TYR A 211 -5.09 9.47 -6.74
CA TYR A 211 -4.79 9.59 -5.32
C TYR A 211 -3.68 8.61 -4.90
N GLU A 212 -3.79 7.34 -5.27
CA GLU A 212 -2.78 6.34 -4.99
C GLU A 212 -1.48 6.60 -5.77
N THR A 213 -1.57 7.08 -7.01
CA THR A 213 -0.38 7.50 -7.77
C THR A 213 0.39 8.57 -7.00
N ALA A 214 -0.28 9.64 -6.57
CA ALA A 214 0.34 10.72 -5.80
C ALA A 214 0.93 10.20 -4.47
N ASN A 215 0.19 9.35 -3.77
CA ASN A 215 0.62 8.77 -2.50
C ASN A 215 1.89 7.95 -2.66
N PHE A 216 1.94 7.03 -3.61
CA PHE A 216 3.12 6.18 -3.81
C PHE A 216 4.30 6.92 -4.45
N MET A 217 4.09 8.04 -5.16
CA MET A 217 5.20 8.89 -5.63
C MET A 217 6.07 9.38 -4.48
N HIS A 218 5.49 10.06 -3.50
CA HIS A 218 6.26 10.61 -2.38
C HIS A 218 6.66 9.52 -1.36
N TYR A 219 5.82 8.51 -1.13
CA TYR A 219 6.11 7.46 -0.17
C TYR A 219 7.31 6.62 -0.58
N THR A 220 7.47 6.34 -1.88
CA THR A 220 8.64 5.62 -2.41
C THR A 220 9.96 6.26 -1.99
N TYR A 221 10.02 7.59 -1.98
CA TYR A 221 11.24 8.33 -1.64
C TYR A 221 11.19 9.01 -0.28
N ALA A 222 10.24 8.64 0.59
CA ALA A 222 10.11 9.28 1.91
C ALA A 222 11.41 9.21 2.73
N ASP A 223 12.09 8.06 2.72
CA ASP A 223 13.40 7.90 3.35
C ASP A 223 14.46 8.81 2.72
N ARG A 224 14.55 8.83 1.40
CA ARG A 224 15.52 9.64 0.64
C ARG A 224 15.30 11.14 0.83
N ILE A 225 14.06 11.60 0.96
CA ILE A 225 13.74 12.99 1.31
C ILE A 225 14.31 13.31 2.70
N GLY A 226 14.21 12.39 3.66
CA GLY A 226 14.83 12.56 4.98
C GLY A 226 16.34 12.67 4.91
N VAL A 227 17.01 11.83 4.11
CA VAL A 227 18.47 11.88 3.87
C VAL A 227 18.87 13.22 3.22
N SER A 228 18.09 13.72 2.26
CA SER A 228 18.37 15.03 1.62
C SER A 228 18.31 16.23 2.59
N LEU A 229 17.62 16.04 3.72
CA LEU A 229 17.57 17.01 4.83
C LEU A 229 18.67 16.77 5.89
N ALA A 230 19.67 15.94 5.57
CA ALA A 230 20.76 15.55 6.46
C ALA A 230 20.30 14.90 7.77
N LEU A 231 19.15 14.19 7.76
CA LEU A 231 18.71 13.41 8.90
C LEU A 231 19.44 12.08 8.93
N PRO A 232 19.87 11.59 10.11
CA PRO A 232 20.47 10.27 10.23
C PRO A 232 19.41 9.18 10.06
N ASP A 233 19.80 8.02 9.50
CA ASP A 233 18.90 6.93 9.12
C ASP A 233 18.01 6.47 10.27
N TYR A 234 18.58 6.31 11.49
CA TYR A 234 17.78 5.91 12.66
C TYR A 234 16.65 6.91 12.95
N ARG A 235 16.90 8.21 12.74
CA ARG A 235 15.91 9.27 12.98
C ARG A 235 14.82 9.25 11.92
N ILE A 236 15.19 8.99 10.66
CA ILE A 236 14.23 8.79 9.56
C ILE A 236 13.33 7.60 9.89
N GLY A 237 13.91 6.48 10.31
CA GLY A 237 13.16 5.29 10.71
C GLY A 237 12.19 5.55 11.86
N GLU A 238 12.61 6.29 12.91
CA GLU A 238 11.72 6.70 14.01
C GLU A 238 10.52 7.52 13.51
N ILE A 239 10.76 8.46 12.62
CA ILE A 239 9.72 9.35 12.09
C ILE A 239 8.75 8.57 11.22
N LEU A 240 9.24 7.76 10.29
CA LEU A 240 8.39 6.97 9.39
C LEU A 240 7.62 5.89 10.15
N GLY A 241 8.25 5.21 11.10
CA GLY A 241 7.59 4.23 11.98
C GLY A 241 6.46 4.87 12.80
N THR A 242 6.72 6.03 13.39
CA THR A 242 5.71 6.79 14.15
C THR A 242 4.58 7.26 13.23
N ALA A 243 4.89 7.76 12.04
CA ALA A 243 3.90 8.18 11.04
C ALA A 243 3.00 7.02 10.62
N SER A 244 3.55 5.81 10.47
CA SER A 244 2.76 4.61 10.17
C SER A 244 1.75 4.29 11.28
N LEU A 245 2.11 4.43 12.56
CA LEU A 245 1.19 4.20 13.68
C LEU A 245 0.00 5.17 13.69
N LEU A 246 0.13 6.37 13.11
CA LEU A 246 -0.99 7.31 13.00
C LEU A 246 -2.12 6.81 12.10
N GLY A 247 -1.89 5.77 11.30
CA GLY A 247 -2.94 5.07 10.57
C GLY A 247 -4.00 4.46 11.49
N ILE A 248 -3.63 4.02 12.71
CA ILE A 248 -4.56 3.42 13.68
C ILE A 248 -5.59 4.46 14.17
N PRO A 249 -5.21 5.60 14.78
CA PRO A 249 -6.18 6.61 15.18
C PRO A 249 -6.93 7.19 13.98
N ALA A 250 -6.32 7.32 12.81
CA ALA A 250 -7.01 7.77 11.60
C ALA A 250 -8.18 6.84 11.25
N ALA A 251 -7.96 5.53 11.23
CA ALA A 251 -9.00 4.54 10.97
C ALA A 251 -10.10 4.56 12.04
N LEU A 252 -9.76 4.73 13.32
CA LEU A 252 -10.72 4.86 14.41
C LEU A 252 -11.60 6.11 14.25
N ILE A 253 -11.00 7.23 13.83
CA ILE A 253 -11.75 8.48 13.56
C ILE A 253 -12.71 8.29 12.39
N VAL A 254 -12.34 7.56 11.34
CA VAL A 254 -13.25 7.22 10.22
C VAL A 254 -14.48 6.47 10.74
N VAL A 255 -14.29 5.45 11.58
CA VAL A 255 -15.39 4.69 12.18
C VAL A 255 -16.29 5.60 13.04
N TRP A 256 -15.68 6.52 13.82
CA TRP A 256 -16.41 7.45 14.67
C TRP A 256 -17.18 8.50 13.87
N ILE A 257 -16.61 9.01 12.77
CA ILE A 257 -17.26 9.98 11.89
C ILE A 257 -18.45 9.32 11.17
N GLY A 258 -18.27 8.11 10.61
CA GLY A 258 -19.29 7.44 9.81
C GLY A 258 -19.84 8.37 8.72
N ASP A 259 -21.18 8.46 8.61
CA ASP A 259 -21.87 9.26 7.59
C ASP A 259 -22.18 10.71 8.03
N ARG A 260 -21.77 11.15 9.23
CA ARG A 260 -22.18 12.43 9.85
C ARG A 260 -21.84 13.66 8.98
N PHE A 261 -20.76 13.62 8.22
CA PHE A 261 -20.30 14.74 7.37
C PHE A 261 -20.42 14.42 5.87
N GLY A 262 -21.07 13.30 5.52
CA GLY A 262 -21.05 12.74 4.17
C GLY A 262 -19.63 12.27 3.78
N GLN A 263 -19.44 11.81 2.53
CA GLN A 263 -18.14 11.27 2.11
C GLN A 263 -17.21 12.35 1.57
N LEU A 264 -17.74 13.36 0.86
CA LEU A 264 -16.91 14.33 0.16
C LEU A 264 -16.10 15.22 1.10
N ARG A 265 -16.69 15.71 2.21
CA ARG A 265 -15.98 16.62 3.12
C ARG A 265 -14.77 15.99 3.79
N PRO A 266 -14.87 14.79 4.40
CA PRO A 266 -13.69 14.12 4.96
C PRO A 266 -12.65 13.77 3.90
N LEU A 267 -13.07 13.36 2.70
CA LEU A 267 -12.17 13.09 1.59
C LEU A 267 -11.38 14.34 1.19
N LEU A 268 -12.06 15.48 0.99
CA LEU A 268 -11.40 16.74 0.65
C LEU A 268 -10.45 17.21 1.77
N PHE A 269 -10.80 16.97 3.04
CA PHE A 269 -9.90 17.24 4.16
C PHE A 269 -8.61 16.41 4.05
N ALA A 270 -8.70 15.08 3.80
CA ALA A 270 -7.55 14.22 3.63
C ALA A 270 -6.64 14.69 2.49
N VAL A 271 -7.23 14.96 1.32
CA VAL A 271 -6.48 15.43 0.15
C VAL A 271 -5.85 16.81 0.40
N SER A 272 -6.56 17.73 1.05
CA SER A 272 -6.02 19.04 1.42
C SER A 272 -4.85 18.93 2.40
N LEU A 273 -4.95 18.01 3.37
CA LEU A 273 -3.88 17.72 4.32
C LEU A 273 -2.65 17.16 3.61
N SER A 274 -2.84 16.26 2.62
CA SER A 274 -1.75 15.73 1.79
C SER A 274 -1.09 16.84 0.97
N ILE A 275 -1.85 17.75 0.35
CA ILE A 275 -1.33 18.90 -0.38
C ILE A 275 -0.49 19.78 0.53
N ALA A 276 -0.99 20.14 1.71
CA ALA A 276 -0.29 20.98 2.67
C ALA A 276 1.01 20.32 3.15
N ALA A 277 1.00 19.02 3.42
CA ALA A 277 2.18 18.26 3.83
C ALA A 277 3.25 18.23 2.72
N ILE A 278 2.84 17.95 1.46
CA ILE A 278 3.78 17.97 0.32
C ILE A 278 4.32 19.40 0.07
N ALA A 279 3.46 20.42 0.14
CA ALA A 279 3.88 21.80 -0.03
C ALA A 279 4.93 22.20 1.02
N SER A 280 4.79 21.74 2.27
CA SER A 280 5.78 22.01 3.32
C SER A 280 7.13 21.31 3.07
N LEU A 281 7.14 20.15 2.41
CA LEU A 281 8.38 19.46 2.02
C LEU A 281 9.12 20.16 0.86
N LEU A 282 8.43 20.94 0.05
CA LEU A 282 9.09 21.75 -1.02
C LEU A 282 9.92 22.90 -0.44
N PHE A 283 9.56 23.38 0.76
CA PHE A 283 10.26 24.47 1.45
C PHE A 283 10.58 24.08 2.89
N PRO A 284 11.42 23.05 3.11
CA PRO A 284 11.65 22.52 4.44
C PRO A 284 12.42 23.53 5.29
N THR A 285 11.90 23.77 6.50
CA THR A 285 12.55 24.65 7.50
C THR A 285 13.35 23.86 8.55
N GLY A 286 13.47 22.55 8.37
CA GLY A 286 14.21 21.65 9.25
C GLY A 286 13.50 20.35 9.55
N THR A 287 14.01 19.59 10.51
CA THR A 287 13.50 18.27 10.92
C THR A 287 12.01 18.31 11.28
N SER A 288 11.53 19.36 11.94
CA SER A 288 10.13 19.51 12.36
C SER A 288 9.17 19.50 11.18
N THR A 289 9.56 20.09 10.04
CA THR A 289 8.78 20.08 8.81
C THR A 289 8.64 18.65 8.27
N TYR A 290 9.73 17.90 8.24
CA TYR A 290 9.70 16.51 7.80
C TYR A 290 8.82 15.65 8.71
N VAL A 291 8.97 15.76 10.04
CA VAL A 291 8.14 15.06 11.03
C VAL A 291 6.65 15.35 10.82
N ALA A 292 6.29 16.63 10.73
CA ALA A 292 4.90 17.05 10.55
C ALA A 292 4.31 16.55 9.22
N SER A 293 5.12 16.60 8.14
CA SER A 293 4.69 16.15 6.82
C SER A 293 4.47 14.64 6.78
N MET A 294 5.41 13.84 7.29
CA MET A 294 5.27 12.38 7.32
C MET A 294 4.08 11.95 8.20
N ALA A 295 3.90 12.60 9.34
CA ALA A 295 2.75 12.37 10.22
C ALA A 295 1.42 12.70 9.53
N ALA A 296 1.35 13.86 8.86
CA ALA A 296 0.16 14.28 8.12
C ALA A 296 -0.17 13.36 6.95
N LEU A 297 0.84 12.92 6.17
CA LEU A 297 0.67 12.00 5.03
C LEU A 297 0.22 10.61 5.49
N GLY A 298 0.84 10.05 6.53
CA GLY A 298 0.44 8.76 7.10
C GLY A 298 -0.99 8.78 7.63
N PHE A 299 -1.38 9.84 8.32
CA PHE A 299 -2.75 10.06 8.77
C PHE A 299 -3.71 10.21 7.58
N ALA A 300 -3.39 11.10 6.62
CA ALA A 300 -4.26 11.45 5.51
C ALA A 300 -4.60 10.25 4.62
N TRP A 301 -3.63 9.37 4.35
CA TRP A 301 -3.85 8.16 3.57
C TRP A 301 -4.85 7.22 4.25
N SER A 302 -4.61 6.86 5.51
CA SER A 302 -5.46 5.95 6.27
C SER A 302 -6.86 6.51 6.53
N PHE A 303 -6.95 7.84 6.69
CA PHE A 303 -8.20 8.53 6.89
C PHE A 303 -8.99 8.69 5.59
N GLY A 304 -8.33 9.01 4.48
CA GLY A 304 -8.96 9.37 3.21
C GLY A 304 -9.46 8.17 2.41
N LEU A 305 -8.67 7.09 2.34
CA LEU A 305 -8.94 5.94 1.47
C LEU A 305 -10.34 5.32 1.65
N PRO A 306 -10.84 5.11 2.88
CA PRO A 306 -12.20 4.60 3.08
C PRO A 306 -13.30 5.48 2.48
N PHE A 307 -13.10 6.80 2.42
CA PHE A 307 -14.09 7.71 1.83
C PHE A 307 -14.10 7.67 0.31
N PHE A 308 -12.98 7.33 -0.34
CA PHE A 308 -12.98 7.04 -1.80
C PHE A 308 -13.87 5.82 -2.09
N TYR A 309 -13.66 4.71 -1.39
CA TYR A 309 -14.51 3.52 -1.55
C TYR A 309 -15.98 3.78 -1.19
N ALA A 310 -16.24 4.63 -0.20
CA ALA A 310 -17.60 5.00 0.16
C ALA A 310 -18.30 5.83 -0.92
N VAL A 311 -17.57 6.70 -1.65
CA VAL A 311 -18.11 7.41 -2.82
C VAL A 311 -18.44 6.41 -3.92
N GLU A 312 -17.54 5.50 -4.25
CA GLU A 312 -17.75 4.47 -5.29
C GLU A 312 -18.95 3.57 -4.95
N ALA A 313 -19.06 3.11 -3.71
CA ALA A 313 -20.18 2.27 -3.26
C ALA A 313 -21.52 2.99 -3.34
N ARG A 314 -21.57 4.31 -3.17
CA ARG A 314 -22.81 5.09 -3.35
C ARG A 314 -23.20 5.30 -4.81
N LEU A 315 -22.21 5.32 -5.71
CA LEU A 315 -22.47 5.44 -7.14
C LEU A 315 -23.06 4.15 -7.74
N ASP A 316 -22.70 3.02 -7.13
CA ASP A 316 -23.13 1.69 -7.54
C ASP A 316 -23.31 0.77 -6.33
N PRO A 317 -24.55 0.64 -5.80
CA PRO A 317 -24.84 -0.31 -4.73
C PRO A 317 -24.60 -1.79 -5.11
N GLY A 318 -24.55 -2.11 -6.42
CA GLY A 318 -24.18 -3.45 -6.94
C GLY A 318 -22.69 -3.78 -6.81
N GLY A 319 -21.83 -2.75 -6.50
CA GLY A 319 -20.42 -2.92 -6.17
C GLY A 319 -19.48 -3.00 -7.36
N SER A 320 -19.93 -2.96 -8.62
CA SER A 320 -19.07 -3.04 -9.81
C SER A 320 -18.04 -1.90 -9.85
N VAL A 321 -18.48 -0.68 -9.46
CA VAL A 321 -17.60 0.50 -9.43
C VAL A 321 -16.51 0.34 -8.39
N VAL A 322 -16.80 -0.22 -7.20
CA VAL A 322 -15.81 -0.48 -6.15
C VAL A 322 -14.79 -1.53 -6.60
N VAL A 323 -15.26 -2.60 -7.25
CA VAL A 323 -14.39 -3.68 -7.77
C VAL A 323 -13.41 -3.13 -8.80
N VAL A 324 -13.91 -2.35 -9.77
CA VAL A 324 -13.06 -1.74 -10.81
C VAL A 324 -12.23 -0.60 -10.23
N GLY A 325 -12.73 0.16 -9.27
CA GLY A 325 -11.98 1.15 -8.49
C GLY A 325 -10.75 0.55 -7.80
N GLY A 326 -10.88 -0.67 -7.26
CA GLY A 326 -9.75 -1.45 -6.75
C GLY A 326 -8.66 -1.73 -7.80
N PHE A 327 -9.03 -1.93 -9.06
CA PHE A 327 -8.06 -2.03 -10.15
C PHE A 327 -7.35 -0.68 -10.40
N PHE A 328 -8.08 0.45 -10.37
CA PHE A 328 -7.47 1.79 -10.47
C PHE A 328 -6.55 2.09 -9.28
N THR A 329 -6.89 1.66 -8.07
CA THR A 329 -6.02 1.70 -6.90
C THR A 329 -4.70 0.97 -7.16
N ALA A 330 -4.77 -0.27 -7.68
CA ALA A 330 -3.59 -1.07 -8.01
C ALA A 330 -2.76 -0.42 -9.14
N LEU A 331 -3.40 0.11 -10.18
CA LEU A 331 -2.69 0.87 -11.23
C LEU A 331 -2.00 2.10 -10.66
N GLY A 332 -2.65 2.83 -9.76
CA GLY A 332 -2.07 4.00 -9.10
C GLY A 332 -0.83 3.64 -8.28
N SER A 333 -0.86 2.53 -7.55
CA SER A 333 0.31 2.06 -6.78
C SER A 333 1.49 1.69 -7.68
N VAL A 334 1.26 1.18 -8.89
CA VAL A 334 2.31 0.94 -9.90
C VAL A 334 2.81 2.25 -10.52
N ALA A 335 1.87 3.11 -10.93
CA ALA A 335 2.19 4.35 -11.63
C ALA A 335 2.95 5.34 -10.74
N GLY A 336 2.68 5.36 -9.43
CA GLY A 336 3.35 6.28 -8.50
C GLY A 336 4.86 6.14 -8.50
N PRO A 337 5.43 4.98 -8.12
CA PRO A 337 6.87 4.75 -8.15
C PRO A 337 7.47 4.87 -9.56
N ALA A 338 6.75 4.42 -10.61
CA ALA A 338 7.21 4.53 -11.99
C ALA A 338 7.37 5.99 -12.43
N LEU A 339 6.36 6.84 -12.20
CA LEU A 339 6.44 8.27 -12.49
C LEU A 339 7.51 8.94 -11.64
N ALA A 340 7.58 8.63 -10.35
CA ALA A 340 8.58 9.18 -9.47
C ALA A 340 10.01 8.83 -9.92
N ALA A 341 10.24 7.59 -10.40
CA ALA A 341 11.52 7.14 -10.96
C ALA A 341 11.96 7.92 -12.22
N THR A 342 10.99 8.43 -13.01
CA THR A 342 11.30 9.26 -14.19
C THR A 342 11.57 10.73 -13.84
N LEU A 343 11.13 11.18 -12.67
CA LEU A 343 11.17 12.58 -12.23
C LEU A 343 12.27 12.88 -11.20
N VAL A 344 12.73 11.85 -10.51
CA VAL A 344 13.78 11.98 -9.51
C VAL A 344 15.11 12.31 -10.20
N THR A 345 15.83 13.24 -9.60
CA THR A 345 17.22 13.58 -9.96
C THR A 345 18.11 13.31 -8.76
N PRO A 346 19.40 13.05 -8.91
CA PRO A 346 20.27 12.76 -7.78
C PRO A 346 20.14 13.79 -6.66
N GLY A 347 19.62 13.37 -5.50
CA GLY A 347 19.36 14.24 -4.34
C GLY A 347 18.24 15.28 -4.52
N GLY A 348 17.48 15.23 -5.64
CA GLY A 348 16.43 16.20 -5.96
C GLY A 348 15.04 15.59 -6.11
N TYR A 349 14.17 15.81 -5.12
CA TYR A 349 12.79 15.29 -5.08
C TYR A 349 11.72 16.33 -5.44
N GLY A 350 12.12 17.55 -5.78
CA GLY A 350 11.20 18.66 -6.06
C GLY A 350 10.18 18.34 -7.15
N ASN A 351 10.63 17.77 -8.29
CA ASN A 351 9.73 17.38 -9.39
C ASN A 351 8.74 16.29 -8.98
N VAL A 352 9.18 15.32 -8.17
CA VAL A 352 8.32 14.26 -7.62
C VAL A 352 7.23 14.87 -6.75
N LEU A 353 7.61 15.75 -5.82
CA LEU A 353 6.70 16.41 -4.88
C LEU A 353 5.71 17.34 -5.59
N VAL A 354 6.18 18.16 -6.55
CA VAL A 354 5.31 19.07 -7.33
C VAL A 354 4.30 18.28 -8.15
N THR A 355 4.73 17.19 -8.78
CA THR A 355 3.84 16.34 -9.58
C THR A 355 2.81 15.64 -8.68
N ALA A 356 3.23 15.08 -7.54
CA ALA A 356 2.31 14.48 -6.57
C ALA A 356 1.28 15.49 -6.05
N MET A 357 1.72 16.71 -5.74
CA MET A 357 0.82 17.80 -5.33
C MET A 357 -0.18 18.16 -6.44
N GLY A 358 0.26 18.25 -7.70
CA GLY A 358 -0.61 18.50 -8.86
C GLY A 358 -1.66 17.39 -9.04
N LEU A 359 -1.28 16.13 -8.84
CA LEU A 359 -2.22 15.01 -8.86
C LEU A 359 -3.26 15.10 -7.73
N TYR A 360 -2.86 15.46 -6.51
CA TYR A 360 -3.82 15.67 -5.42
C TYR A 360 -4.80 16.82 -5.72
N VAL A 361 -4.35 17.90 -6.34
CA VAL A 361 -5.25 19.00 -6.79
C VAL A 361 -6.23 18.49 -7.86
N LEU A 362 -5.76 17.69 -8.81
CA LEU A 362 -6.62 17.03 -9.81
C LEU A 362 -7.66 16.13 -9.14
N VAL A 363 -7.26 15.32 -8.16
CA VAL A 363 -8.15 14.45 -7.39
C VAL A 363 -9.26 15.24 -6.72
N MET A 364 -8.96 16.38 -6.10
CA MET A 364 -10.00 17.26 -5.51
C MET A 364 -11.06 17.65 -6.56
N GLY A 365 -10.62 18.07 -7.76
CA GLY A 365 -11.51 18.40 -8.86
C GLY A 365 -12.38 17.21 -9.27
N LEU A 366 -11.75 16.07 -9.56
CA LEU A 366 -12.44 14.85 -9.99
C LEU A 366 -13.52 14.42 -9.00
N MET A 367 -13.21 14.39 -7.69
CA MET A 367 -14.15 13.94 -6.66
C MET A 367 -15.30 14.93 -6.43
N VAL A 368 -15.04 16.24 -6.53
CA VAL A 368 -16.11 17.25 -6.49
C VAL A 368 -17.04 17.12 -7.70
N PHE A 369 -16.50 16.91 -8.91
CA PHE A 369 -17.34 16.73 -10.09
C PHE A 369 -18.10 15.39 -10.06
N ALA A 370 -17.46 14.30 -9.66
CA ALA A 370 -18.11 12.99 -9.52
C ALA A 370 -19.34 13.06 -8.60
N THR A 371 -19.19 13.65 -7.42
CA THR A 371 -20.28 13.77 -6.44
C THR A 371 -21.37 14.74 -6.89
N ARG A 372 -21.04 15.83 -7.60
CA ARG A 372 -22.03 16.75 -8.18
C ARG A 372 -22.84 16.11 -9.30
N LEU A 373 -22.21 15.31 -10.16
CA LEU A 373 -22.92 14.58 -11.21
C LEU A 373 -23.84 13.51 -10.64
N ALA A 374 -23.40 12.79 -9.61
CA ALA A 374 -24.23 11.82 -8.90
C ALA A 374 -25.46 12.44 -8.25
N ALA A 375 -25.35 13.67 -7.73
CA ALA A 375 -26.47 14.37 -7.11
C ALA A 375 -27.52 14.90 -8.12
N ARG A 376 -27.21 14.91 -9.42
CA ARG A 376 -28.10 15.38 -10.51
C ARG A 376 -28.76 14.24 -11.26
N ALA A 377 -28.27 13.03 -11.11
CA ALA A 377 -28.80 11.79 -11.73
C ALA A 377 -29.81 11.12 -10.84
#